data_9d68be870d34dbc9e50bfd7bd757ace3
#
_entry.id   9d68be870d34dbc9e50bfd7bd757ace3
#
_cell.length_a   1.000
_cell.length_b   1.000
_cell.length_c   1.000
_cell.angle_alpha   90.00
_cell.angle_beta   90.00
_cell.angle_gamma   90.00
#
_symmetry.space_group_name_H-M   'P 1'
#
loop_
_entity.id
_entity.type
_entity.pdbx_description
1 polymer ?
#
loop_
_entity_poly.entity_id
_entity_poly.type
_entity_poly.pdbx_seq_one_letter_code
_entity_poly.pdbx_strand_id
1 'polypeptide(L)'
;VLLLISAGMHLTAHAQETAIRSSDGDSLRYSYTPLPPQAPEKRPFLRRVVDYFGESTTDKTFEKKIDFTFAGGPSYSKNTSFGIGLLAAGLYRLDRTDSITAPSDVSIFGNVSVSGFYALGVTGNNIFSHNKRRINYTVMFASAPRSFWGIGYDAGRYNPESTYSEKRYLVEGRYLHEFLPHAYIGGLVSFEHVRGLKFSDPAYLAGQKQRYTATGVGAILEYDSRDFIPSPFRGVYVSFQETLFPKGLGNCGKTLWRATFTADAYGQIWKGGVLAADLYAVFNSDGTPWPMLARMGGGQRMRGYYQGRYTDNDMITVQVELRQRIWRRIGCAVWGGAGNVFPSLSRFDWSQTLPNYGAGLRWELKKRVNVRLDYGFGKKTSGFLLNINEAF
;
A
#
# COMPACT_ATOMS: atom_id res chain seq x y z
N VAL A 1 -17.42 -1.37 -14.07
CA VAL A 1 -17.06 -0.11 -14.74
C VAL A 1 -16.13 -0.43 -15.89
N LEU A 2 -16.73 -0.84 -17.00
CA LEU A 2 -16.11 -0.89 -18.33
C LEU A 2 -16.59 0.33 -19.10
N LEU A 3 -15.72 0.85 -19.94
CA LEU A 3 -15.89 1.96 -20.90
C LEU A 3 -15.36 3.31 -20.38
N LEU A 4 -14.11 3.56 -20.74
CA LEU A 4 -13.63 4.82 -21.28
C LEU A 4 -12.21 4.63 -21.84
N ILE A 5 -12.15 3.93 -22.98
CA ILE A 5 -11.07 4.02 -23.94
C ILE A 5 -11.61 4.84 -25.09
N SER A 6 -11.16 6.06 -25.26
CA SER A 6 -10.98 6.65 -26.58
C SER A 6 -10.48 8.10 -26.51
N ALA A 7 -9.62 8.41 -27.43
CA ALA A 7 -9.27 9.71 -27.99
C ALA A 7 -8.40 10.65 -27.14
N GLY A 8 -7.10 10.40 -27.19
CA GLY A 8 -6.13 11.49 -27.11
C GLY A 8 -5.81 11.99 -28.51
N MET A 9 -6.52 12.97 -28.99
CA MET A 9 -6.14 13.71 -30.18
C MET A 9 -5.26 14.89 -29.78
N HIS A 10 -4.12 15.00 -30.46
CA HIS A 10 -3.23 16.14 -30.45
C HIS A 10 -3.96 17.40 -30.90
N LEU A 11 -4.02 18.43 -30.08
CA LEU A 11 -4.20 19.79 -30.57
C LEU A 11 -2.89 20.52 -30.41
N THR A 12 -2.16 20.60 -31.49
CA THR A 12 -1.13 21.62 -31.71
C THR A 12 -1.88 22.94 -31.93
N ALA A 13 -1.59 23.93 -31.09
CA ALA A 13 -2.06 25.30 -31.33
C ALA A 13 -1.28 25.85 -32.52
N HIS A 14 -1.95 26.01 -33.65
CA HIS A 14 -1.44 26.82 -34.75
C HIS A 14 -1.84 28.24 -34.49
N ALA A 15 -0.84 29.11 -34.26
CA ALA A 15 -1.00 30.55 -34.41
C ALA A 15 -1.14 30.84 -35.89
N GLN A 16 -2.24 31.46 -36.30
CA GLN A 16 -2.38 32.01 -37.64
C GLN A 16 -1.67 33.36 -37.71
N GLU A 17 -0.53 33.40 -38.35
CA GLU A 17 0.15 34.64 -38.75
C GLU A 17 -0.54 35.20 -40.00
N THR A 18 -1.20 36.34 -39.87
CA THR A 18 -1.74 37.08 -41.01
C THR A 18 -0.82 38.25 -41.28
N ALA A 19 -0.06 38.16 -42.37
CA ALA A 19 0.79 39.27 -42.83
C ALA A 19 -0.07 40.26 -43.61
N ILE A 20 -0.15 41.51 -43.14
CA ILE A 20 -0.75 42.64 -43.88
C ILE A 20 0.40 43.41 -44.54
N ARG A 21 0.38 43.46 -45.87
CA ARG A 21 1.35 44.25 -46.65
C ARG A 21 0.90 45.71 -46.68
N SER A 22 1.69 46.59 -46.14
CA SER A 22 1.49 48.02 -46.27
C SER A 22 2.11 48.51 -47.60
N SER A 23 1.49 49.51 -48.25
CA SER A 23 1.83 50.02 -49.58
C SER A 23 3.07 50.95 -49.60
N ASP A 24 3.72 51.21 -48.49
CA ASP A 24 4.96 51.97 -48.40
C ASP A 24 6.09 51.03 -47.98
N GLY A 25 7.01 50.80 -48.90
CA GLY A 25 8.12 49.88 -48.74
C GLY A 25 9.09 50.36 -47.67
N ASP A 26 9.18 49.64 -46.64
CA ASP A 26 10.20 49.38 -45.64
C ASP A 26 9.67 49.43 -44.21
N SER A 27 9.20 48.29 -43.81
CA SER A 27 9.16 47.73 -42.47
C SER A 27 7.88 46.90 -42.23
N LEU A 28 8.04 45.63 -42.04
CA LEU A 28 6.97 44.72 -41.57
C LEU A 28 6.66 45.07 -40.10
N ARG A 29 5.55 45.76 -39.86
CA ARG A 29 4.99 45.93 -38.50
C ARG A 29 4.04 44.73 -38.22
N TYR A 30 4.42 43.88 -37.31
CA TYR A 30 3.52 42.88 -36.77
C TYR A 30 2.59 43.53 -35.76
N SER A 31 1.29 43.63 -36.08
CA SER A 31 0.30 44.04 -35.10
C SER A 31 -0.21 42.79 -34.40
N TYR A 32 0.07 42.65 -33.14
CA TYR A 32 -0.45 41.60 -32.28
C TYR A 32 -1.86 42.03 -31.84
N THR A 33 -2.89 41.42 -32.43
CA THR A 33 -4.25 41.55 -31.91
C THR A 33 -4.44 40.41 -30.89
N PRO A 34 -4.59 40.71 -29.59
CA PRO A 34 -4.89 39.70 -28.62
C PRO A 34 -6.22 39.03 -28.99
N LEU A 35 -6.21 37.71 -29.14
CA LEU A 35 -7.45 36.95 -29.27
C LEU A 35 -8.33 37.21 -28.03
N PRO A 36 -9.65 37.43 -28.19
CA PRO A 36 -10.53 37.60 -27.05
C PRO A 36 -10.41 36.38 -26.14
N PRO A 37 -10.44 36.56 -24.80
CA PRO A 37 -10.35 35.46 -23.86
C PRO A 37 -11.43 34.45 -24.21
N GLN A 38 -10.98 33.27 -24.65
CA GLN A 38 -11.89 32.17 -24.93
C GLN A 38 -12.61 31.85 -23.61
N ALA A 39 -13.96 31.85 -23.66
CA ALA A 39 -14.77 31.44 -22.54
C ALA A 39 -14.29 30.05 -22.08
N PRO A 40 -14.19 29.77 -20.77
CA PRO A 40 -13.67 28.50 -20.26
C PRO A 40 -14.51 27.36 -20.82
N GLU A 41 -13.90 26.59 -21.71
CA GLU A 41 -14.51 25.37 -22.27
C GLU A 41 -14.95 24.49 -21.11
N LYS A 42 -16.23 24.15 -21.04
CA LYS A 42 -16.77 23.22 -20.04
C LYS A 42 -16.15 21.83 -20.28
N ARG A 43 -14.97 21.61 -19.72
CA ARG A 43 -14.27 20.33 -19.84
C ARG A 43 -15.13 19.22 -19.22
N PRO A 44 -15.27 18.07 -19.88
CA PRO A 44 -15.97 16.91 -19.31
C PRO A 44 -15.39 16.54 -17.94
N PHE A 45 -16.26 16.09 -17.02
CA PHE A 45 -15.87 15.74 -15.65
C PHE A 45 -14.64 14.81 -15.59
N LEU A 46 -14.58 13.81 -16.46
CA LEU A 46 -13.47 12.87 -16.57
C LEU A 46 -12.15 13.55 -16.95
N ARG A 47 -12.20 14.53 -17.84
CA ARG A 47 -11.00 15.30 -18.22
C ARG A 47 -10.50 16.15 -17.07
N ARG A 48 -11.41 16.75 -16.28
CA ARG A 48 -11.04 17.49 -15.05
C ARG A 48 -10.36 16.58 -14.03
N VAL A 49 -10.85 15.35 -13.86
CA VAL A 49 -10.23 14.35 -12.96
C VAL A 49 -8.83 13.97 -13.45
N VAL A 50 -8.66 13.69 -14.74
CA VAL A 50 -7.34 13.36 -15.33
C VAL A 50 -6.38 14.55 -15.24
N ASP A 51 -6.86 15.76 -15.52
CA ASP A 51 -6.07 16.99 -15.44
C ASP A 51 -5.65 17.26 -13.98
N TYR A 52 -6.56 17.12 -13.00
CA TYR A 52 -6.28 17.24 -11.58
C TYR A 52 -5.17 16.28 -11.11
N PHE A 53 -5.22 15.01 -11.52
CA PHE A 53 -4.16 14.05 -11.22
C PHE A 53 -2.90 14.28 -12.06
N GLY A 54 -3.00 14.87 -13.24
CA GLY A 54 -1.86 15.28 -14.08
C GLY A 54 -1.08 16.45 -13.48
N GLU A 55 -1.78 17.48 -13.05
CA GLU A 55 -1.19 18.69 -12.42
C GLU A 55 -0.57 18.39 -11.06
N SER A 56 -1.09 17.39 -10.33
CA SER A 56 -0.55 16.97 -9.04
C SER A 56 0.82 16.25 -9.14
N THR A 57 1.40 16.15 -10.32
CA THR A 57 2.74 15.55 -10.54
C THR A 57 3.87 16.54 -10.25
N THR A 58 3.57 17.84 -10.16
CA THR A 58 4.55 18.90 -9.85
C THR A 58 4.72 18.99 -8.33
N ASP A 59 5.97 18.98 -7.85
CA ASP A 59 6.28 19.20 -6.44
C ASP A 59 6.04 20.67 -6.08
N LYS A 60 4.94 20.96 -5.38
CA LYS A 60 4.55 22.28 -4.90
C LYS A 60 4.94 22.53 -3.43
N THR A 61 5.70 21.62 -2.81
CA THR A 61 6.07 21.71 -1.38
C THR A 61 7.05 22.84 -1.07
N PHE A 62 7.71 23.39 -2.06
CA PHE A 62 8.53 24.60 -1.92
C PHE A 62 7.68 25.89 -1.83
N GLU A 63 6.52 25.89 -2.49
CA GLU A 63 5.63 27.06 -2.58
C GLU A 63 4.56 27.02 -1.48
N LYS A 64 3.98 25.85 -1.23
CA LYS A 64 2.88 25.64 -0.28
C LYS A 64 3.37 25.07 1.04
N LYS A 65 2.71 25.41 2.14
CA LYS A 65 2.97 24.78 3.46
C LYS A 65 2.70 23.28 3.44
N ILE A 66 1.56 22.91 2.87
CA ILE A 66 1.16 21.53 2.64
C ILE A 66 0.48 21.48 1.28
N ASP A 67 0.90 20.58 0.43
CA ASP A 67 0.25 20.34 -0.86
C ASP A 67 -0.71 19.14 -0.73
N PHE A 68 -1.99 19.41 -0.55
CA PHE A 68 -3.02 18.40 -0.38
C PHE A 68 -3.50 17.83 -1.72
N THR A 69 -3.62 16.51 -1.75
CA THR A 69 -4.27 15.76 -2.82
C THR A 69 -5.40 14.95 -2.23
N PHE A 70 -6.58 15.07 -2.79
CA PHE A 70 -7.74 14.27 -2.43
C PHE A 70 -7.94 13.19 -3.47
N ALA A 71 -8.12 11.96 -3.00
CA ALA A 71 -8.44 10.83 -3.84
C ALA A 71 -9.61 10.05 -3.20
N GLY A 72 -10.46 9.49 -4.03
CA GLY A 72 -11.54 8.66 -3.57
C GLY A 72 -12.05 7.79 -4.70
N GLY A 73 -12.59 6.65 -4.34
CA GLY A 73 -13.10 5.74 -5.36
C GLY A 73 -13.58 4.41 -4.81
N PRO A 74 -14.13 3.58 -5.71
CA PRO A 74 -14.54 2.25 -5.36
C PRO A 74 -13.36 1.40 -4.93
N SER A 75 -13.56 0.56 -3.94
CA SER A 75 -12.62 -0.44 -3.46
C SER A 75 -13.27 -1.80 -3.45
N TYR A 76 -12.51 -2.83 -3.70
CA TYR A 76 -12.97 -4.21 -3.58
C TYR A 76 -11.84 -5.11 -3.12
N SER A 77 -12.15 -5.94 -2.15
CA SER A 77 -11.31 -7.09 -1.77
C SER A 77 -12.19 -8.22 -1.25
N LYS A 78 -11.64 -9.43 -1.28
CA LYS A 78 -12.34 -10.62 -0.75
C LYS A 78 -12.66 -10.47 0.75
N ASN A 79 -11.86 -9.70 1.48
CA ASN A 79 -12.02 -9.48 2.91
C ASN A 79 -13.04 -8.40 3.27
N THR A 80 -13.20 -7.37 2.42
CA THR A 80 -14.02 -6.20 2.75
C THR A 80 -15.22 -6.02 1.83
N SER A 81 -15.34 -6.85 0.78
CA SER A 81 -16.34 -6.72 -0.28
C SER A 81 -16.24 -5.38 -1.03
N PHE A 82 -17.29 -4.96 -1.69
CA PHE A 82 -17.36 -3.68 -2.39
C PHE A 82 -17.51 -2.54 -1.38
N GLY A 83 -16.72 -1.48 -1.57
CA GLY A 83 -16.72 -0.32 -0.69
C GLY A 83 -16.34 0.96 -1.42
N ILE A 84 -16.29 2.05 -0.66
CA ILE A 84 -15.79 3.36 -1.09
C ILE A 84 -14.71 3.78 -0.12
N GLY A 85 -13.55 4.13 -0.67
CA GLY A 85 -12.43 4.70 0.08
C GLY A 85 -12.23 6.17 -0.24
N LEU A 86 -11.84 6.95 0.76
CA LEU A 86 -11.44 8.34 0.66
C LEU A 86 -10.04 8.49 1.24
N LEU A 87 -9.22 9.32 0.60
CA LEU A 87 -7.85 9.62 1.01
C LEU A 87 -7.61 11.12 0.85
N ALA A 88 -7.13 11.75 1.90
CA ALA A 88 -6.54 13.09 1.85
C ALA A 88 -5.04 12.94 2.16
N ALA A 89 -4.20 13.13 1.16
CA ALA A 89 -2.75 13.04 1.29
C ALA A 89 -2.14 14.44 1.17
N GLY A 90 -1.32 14.84 2.13
CA GLY A 90 -0.59 16.10 2.16
C GLY A 90 0.91 15.85 2.06
N LEU A 91 1.59 16.53 1.13
CA LEU A 91 3.04 16.59 1.06
C LEU A 91 3.52 17.92 1.64
N TYR A 92 4.59 17.90 2.40
CA TYR A 92 5.18 19.08 3.01
C TYR A 92 6.67 18.92 3.25
N ARG A 93 7.38 20.04 3.40
CA ARG A 93 8.80 20.06 3.78
C ARG A 93 8.94 20.67 5.17
N LEU A 94 9.70 20.02 6.02
CA LEU A 94 10.07 20.55 7.34
C LEU A 94 11.02 21.72 7.20
N ASP A 95 11.93 21.66 6.24
CA ASP A 95 12.79 22.75 5.80
C ASP A 95 12.64 22.96 4.29
N ARG A 96 12.13 24.13 3.89
CA ARG A 96 11.92 24.49 2.48
C ARG A 96 13.17 24.95 1.76
N THR A 97 14.23 25.23 2.49
CA THR A 97 15.54 25.60 1.92
C THR A 97 16.34 24.37 1.53
N ASP A 98 16.01 23.22 2.07
CA ASP A 98 16.65 21.93 1.77
C ASP A 98 16.02 21.30 0.53
N SER A 99 16.71 21.41 -0.59
CA SER A 99 16.30 20.82 -1.88
C SER A 99 16.69 19.33 -2.02
N ILE A 100 17.50 18.79 -1.11
CA ILE A 100 18.02 17.43 -1.16
C ILE A 100 17.07 16.48 -0.42
N THR A 101 16.49 16.92 0.70
CA THR A 101 15.58 16.11 1.51
C THR A 101 14.27 15.85 0.75
N ALA A 102 13.83 14.61 0.73
CA ALA A 102 12.52 14.24 0.18
C ALA A 102 11.39 14.92 0.99
N PRO A 103 10.25 15.26 0.38
CA PRO A 103 9.11 15.78 1.13
C PRO A 103 8.58 14.74 2.11
N SER A 104 8.17 15.23 3.28
CA SER A 104 7.38 14.49 4.26
C SER A 104 5.94 14.35 3.78
N ASP A 105 5.23 13.35 4.29
CA ASP A 105 3.83 13.13 3.95
C ASP A 105 2.97 12.87 5.19
N VAL A 106 1.70 13.21 5.06
CA VAL A 106 0.62 12.81 5.96
C VAL A 106 -0.59 12.41 5.15
N SER A 107 -1.19 11.30 5.50
CA SER A 107 -2.39 10.79 4.83
C SER A 107 -3.47 10.48 5.84
N ILE A 108 -4.67 11.01 5.61
CA ILE A 108 -5.88 10.67 6.33
C ILE A 108 -6.72 9.81 5.39
N PHE A 109 -7.08 8.63 5.82
CA PHE A 109 -7.88 7.73 5.01
C PHE A 109 -9.12 7.25 5.74
N GLY A 110 -10.19 7.05 4.97
CA GLY A 110 -11.43 6.43 5.42
C GLY A 110 -11.93 5.43 4.40
N ASN A 111 -12.53 4.35 4.85
CA ASN A 111 -13.14 3.35 3.98
C ASN A 111 -14.42 2.80 4.63
N VAL A 112 -15.44 2.60 3.82
CA VAL A 112 -16.70 1.93 4.21
C VAL A 112 -17.09 0.94 3.12
N SER A 113 -17.71 -0.19 3.50
CA SER A 113 -18.13 -1.20 2.55
C SER A 113 -19.52 -1.77 2.85
N VAL A 114 -20.10 -2.41 1.84
CA VAL A 114 -21.42 -3.05 1.94
C VAL A 114 -21.43 -4.23 2.90
N SER A 115 -20.29 -4.83 3.21
CA SER A 115 -20.18 -5.89 4.22
C SER A 115 -20.23 -5.37 5.66
N GLY A 116 -20.33 -4.05 5.89
CA GLY A 116 -20.25 -3.45 7.21
C GLY A 116 -18.82 -3.21 7.71
N PHE A 117 -17.82 -3.32 6.83
CA PHE A 117 -16.47 -2.86 7.12
C PHE A 117 -16.42 -1.35 7.13
N TYR A 118 -15.76 -0.77 8.12
CA TYR A 118 -15.34 0.63 8.12
C TYR A 118 -13.98 0.77 8.81
N ALA A 119 -13.19 1.67 8.27
CA ALA A 119 -11.88 2.02 8.80
C ALA A 119 -11.65 3.52 8.68
N LEU A 120 -10.94 4.09 9.65
CA LEU A 120 -10.45 5.45 9.63
C LEU A 120 -9.04 5.45 10.18
N GLY A 121 -8.15 6.20 9.57
CA GLY A 121 -6.79 6.28 10.07
C GLY A 121 -6.02 7.47 9.54
N VAL A 122 -4.89 7.70 10.21
CA VAL A 122 -3.87 8.68 9.83
C VAL A 122 -2.54 7.94 9.78
N THR A 123 -1.81 8.14 8.72
CA THR A 123 -0.42 7.67 8.59
C THR A 123 0.43 8.81 8.07
N GLY A 124 1.69 8.84 8.45
CA GLY A 124 2.60 9.84 7.97
C GLY A 124 4.06 9.43 8.10
N ASN A 125 4.87 10.17 7.35
CA ASN A 125 6.30 9.97 7.29
C ASN A 125 6.97 11.34 7.31
N ASN A 126 7.58 11.68 8.42
CA ASN A 126 8.37 12.89 8.59
C ASN A 126 9.83 12.60 8.25
N ILE A 127 10.34 13.28 7.23
CA ILE A 127 11.72 13.13 6.76
C ILE A 127 12.47 14.41 7.12
N PHE A 128 13.54 14.25 7.91
CA PHE A 128 14.39 15.34 8.36
C PHE A 128 15.61 15.49 7.47
N SER A 129 16.32 16.62 7.64
CA SER A 129 17.43 17.07 6.80
C SER A 129 18.33 15.96 6.27
N HIS A 130 18.57 15.98 4.96
CA HIS A 130 19.39 15.03 4.21
C HIS A 130 18.91 13.57 4.30
N ASN A 131 17.61 13.34 4.56
CA ASN A 131 16.99 12.01 4.74
C ASN A 131 17.56 11.17 5.90
N LYS A 132 18.38 11.77 6.77
CA LYS A 132 19.10 11.03 7.82
C LYS A 132 18.23 10.53 8.96
N ARG A 133 17.08 11.15 9.19
CA ARG A 133 16.14 10.75 10.24
C ARG A 133 14.76 10.68 9.67
N ARG A 134 14.01 9.66 10.09
CA ARG A 134 12.62 9.45 9.67
C ARG A 134 11.77 9.12 10.88
N ILE A 135 10.58 9.70 10.96
CA ILE A 135 9.55 9.30 11.92
C ILE A 135 8.34 8.88 11.13
N ASN A 136 8.00 7.59 11.21
CA ASN A 136 6.78 7.05 10.64
C ASN A 136 5.76 6.86 11.75
N TYR A 137 4.50 7.14 11.49
CA TYR A 137 3.43 6.90 12.45
C TYR A 137 2.17 6.43 11.76
N THR A 138 1.41 5.60 12.49
CA THR A 138 0.10 5.11 12.06
C THR A 138 -0.83 5.11 13.26
N VAL A 139 -2.00 5.74 13.08
CA VAL A 139 -3.12 5.64 14.01
C VAL A 139 -4.32 5.17 13.21
N MET A 140 -4.90 4.04 13.59
CA MET A 140 -6.00 3.44 12.84
C MET A 140 -7.05 2.86 13.79
N PHE A 141 -8.30 3.08 13.42
CA PHE A 141 -9.44 2.34 13.92
C PHE A 141 -10.11 1.59 12.76
N ALA A 142 -10.45 0.33 12.98
CA ALA A 142 -11.18 -0.47 12.03
C ALA A 142 -12.24 -1.33 12.72
N SER A 143 -13.38 -1.48 12.08
CA SER A 143 -14.40 -2.46 12.43
C SER A 143 -14.75 -3.26 11.18
N ALA A 144 -14.61 -4.57 11.25
CA ALA A 144 -14.75 -5.43 10.10
C ALA A 144 -15.47 -6.73 10.46
N PRO A 145 -16.44 -7.17 9.66
CA PRO A 145 -16.79 -8.57 9.62
C PRO A 145 -15.59 -9.35 9.09
N ARG A 146 -15.26 -10.44 9.75
CA ARG A 146 -14.13 -11.30 9.42
C ARG A 146 -14.57 -12.75 9.37
N SER A 147 -13.93 -13.50 8.50
CA SER A 147 -14.03 -14.95 8.48
C SER A 147 -12.85 -15.57 9.20
N PHE A 148 -13.06 -16.67 9.87
CA PHE A 148 -12.06 -17.38 10.66
C PHE A 148 -12.28 -18.89 10.55
N TRP A 149 -11.23 -19.64 10.35
CA TRP A 149 -11.25 -21.10 10.20
C TRP A 149 -10.56 -21.82 11.35
N GLY A 150 -10.08 -21.09 12.34
CA GLY A 150 -9.24 -21.61 13.42
C GLY A 150 -7.75 -21.32 13.20
N ILE A 151 -6.91 -21.97 13.98
CA ILE A 151 -5.45 -21.78 14.00
C ILE A 151 -4.78 -23.01 13.40
N GLY A 152 -3.81 -22.80 12.53
CA GLY A 152 -3.04 -23.83 11.84
C GLY A 152 -3.46 -24.05 10.38
N TYR A 153 -2.56 -24.69 9.63
CA TYR A 153 -2.79 -25.03 8.23
C TYR A 153 -4.01 -25.92 8.03
N ASP A 154 -4.15 -26.98 8.85
CA ASP A 154 -5.25 -27.94 8.72
C ASP A 154 -6.61 -27.31 9.06
N ALA A 155 -6.65 -26.42 10.02
CA ALA A 155 -7.85 -25.63 10.32
C ALA A 155 -8.28 -24.80 9.09
N GLY A 156 -7.37 -24.07 8.47
CA GLY A 156 -7.64 -23.31 7.25
C GLY A 156 -8.04 -24.17 6.05
N ARG A 157 -7.62 -25.44 6.02
CA ARG A 157 -7.89 -26.39 4.93
C ARG A 157 -9.22 -27.11 5.06
N TYR A 158 -9.58 -27.57 6.25
CA TYR A 158 -10.65 -28.51 6.47
C TYR A 158 -11.87 -27.96 7.22
N ASN A 159 -11.66 -26.95 8.08
CA ASN A 159 -12.77 -26.40 8.84
C ASN A 159 -13.73 -25.60 7.95
N PRO A 160 -15.03 -25.64 8.24
CA PRO A 160 -15.98 -24.70 7.66
C PRO A 160 -15.67 -23.27 8.08
N GLU A 161 -16.18 -22.32 7.31
CA GLU A 161 -16.03 -20.90 7.59
C GLU A 161 -16.86 -20.50 8.81
N SER A 162 -16.21 -19.91 9.80
CA SER A 162 -16.83 -19.20 10.92
C SER A 162 -16.69 -17.70 10.72
N THR A 163 -17.63 -16.93 11.22
CA THR A 163 -17.62 -15.47 11.12
C THR A 163 -17.56 -14.80 12.47
N TYR A 164 -16.96 -13.60 12.53
CA TYR A 164 -16.96 -12.74 13.71
C TYR A 164 -16.86 -11.26 13.31
N SER A 165 -17.13 -10.35 14.24
CA SER A 165 -16.88 -8.93 14.05
C SER A 165 -15.61 -8.53 14.80
N GLU A 166 -14.63 -7.98 14.10
CA GLU A 166 -13.39 -7.47 14.68
C GLU A 166 -13.46 -5.95 14.86
N LYS A 167 -13.14 -5.47 16.05
CA LYS A 167 -12.81 -4.06 16.29
C LYS A 167 -11.34 -3.97 16.64
N ARG A 168 -10.60 -3.13 15.91
CA ARG A 168 -9.16 -2.97 16.08
C ARG A 168 -8.80 -1.49 16.22
N TYR A 169 -7.99 -1.19 17.20
CA TYR A 169 -7.32 0.09 17.41
C TYR A 169 -5.84 -0.16 17.34
N LEU A 170 -5.15 0.60 16.50
CA LEU A 170 -3.70 0.51 16.30
C LEU A 170 -3.08 1.89 16.41
N VAL A 171 -2.04 2.01 17.21
CA VAL A 171 -1.14 3.17 17.25
C VAL A 171 0.28 2.64 17.13
N GLU A 172 1.00 3.09 16.13
CA GLU A 172 2.39 2.72 15.91
C GLU A 172 3.22 3.96 15.61
N GLY A 173 4.37 4.06 16.22
CA GLY A 173 5.39 5.08 15.95
C GLY A 173 6.74 4.40 15.73
N ARG A 174 7.45 4.81 14.69
CA ARG A 174 8.79 4.31 14.33
C ARG A 174 9.73 5.49 14.16
N TYR A 175 10.91 5.41 14.75
CA TYR A 175 12.01 6.34 14.54
C TYR A 175 13.16 5.61 13.88
N LEU A 176 13.70 6.15 12.79
CA LEU A 176 14.81 5.60 12.03
C LEU A 176 15.91 6.66 11.90
N HIS A 177 17.14 6.26 12.09
CA HIS A 177 18.34 7.06 11.92
C HIS A 177 19.29 6.38 10.94
N GLU A 178 19.69 7.12 9.89
CA GLU A 178 20.65 6.63 8.91
C GLU A 178 22.05 6.65 9.53
N PHE A 179 22.67 5.48 9.64
CA PHE A 179 24.04 5.32 10.17
C PHE A 179 25.07 5.02 9.09
N LEU A 180 24.63 4.50 7.94
CA LEU A 180 25.37 4.34 6.70
C LEU A 180 24.44 4.71 5.53
N PRO A 181 24.95 5.07 4.34
CA PRO A 181 24.12 5.37 3.18
C PRO A 181 23.07 4.28 2.93
N HIS A 182 21.79 4.69 2.94
CA HIS A 182 20.63 3.81 2.80
C HIS A 182 20.38 2.81 3.93
N ALA A 183 21.24 2.76 4.96
CA ALA A 183 21.09 1.85 6.10
C ALA A 183 20.62 2.61 7.35
N TYR A 184 19.55 2.14 7.94
CA TYR A 184 18.89 2.79 9.07
C TYR A 184 18.82 1.84 10.26
N ILE A 185 19.02 2.39 11.44
CA ILE A 185 18.72 1.75 12.71
C ILE A 185 17.68 2.57 13.45
N GLY A 186 16.80 1.91 14.18
CA GLY A 186 15.76 2.64 14.89
C GLY A 186 15.01 1.83 15.91
N GLY A 187 13.97 2.47 16.42
CA GLY A 187 13.05 1.87 17.38
C GLY A 187 11.61 2.06 16.98
N LEU A 188 10.77 1.26 17.58
CA LEU A 188 9.32 1.38 17.42
C LEU A 188 8.61 1.25 18.77
N VAL A 189 7.46 1.89 18.84
CA VAL A 189 6.45 1.67 19.86
C VAL A 189 5.13 1.37 19.18
N SER A 190 4.40 0.39 19.69
CA SER A 190 3.09 0.03 19.15
C SER A 190 2.11 -0.22 20.29
N PHE A 191 0.87 0.17 20.06
CA PHE A 191 -0.26 -0.18 20.89
C PHE A 191 -1.33 -0.79 20.00
N GLU A 192 -1.79 -1.97 20.36
CA GLU A 192 -2.85 -2.65 19.65
C GLU A 192 -3.92 -3.13 20.64
N HIS A 193 -5.17 -2.78 20.36
CA HIS A 193 -6.33 -3.31 21.05
C HIS A 193 -7.27 -3.96 20.04
N VAL A 194 -7.53 -5.25 20.25
CA VAL A 194 -8.43 -6.04 19.38
C VAL A 194 -9.54 -6.66 20.20
N ARG A 195 -10.75 -6.55 19.70
CA ARG A 195 -11.94 -7.18 20.25
C ARG A 195 -12.68 -7.94 19.16
N GLY A 196 -12.76 -9.26 19.31
CA GLY A 196 -13.65 -10.14 18.53
C GLY A 196 -15.03 -10.20 19.18
N LEU A 197 -16.07 -10.11 18.39
CA LEU A 197 -17.46 -10.10 18.82
C LEU A 197 -18.27 -11.06 17.94
N LYS A 198 -19.33 -11.65 18.49
CA LYS A 198 -20.31 -12.42 17.72
C LYS A 198 -19.66 -13.56 16.90
N PHE A 199 -18.78 -14.33 17.52
CA PHE A 199 -18.25 -15.53 16.86
C PHE A 199 -19.38 -16.52 16.59
N SER A 200 -19.51 -16.96 15.34
CA SER A 200 -20.47 -18.00 14.98
C SER A 200 -20.02 -19.39 15.51
N ASP A 201 -18.70 -19.59 15.62
CA ASP A 201 -18.13 -20.77 16.27
C ASP A 201 -16.98 -20.35 17.22
N PRO A 202 -17.27 -20.14 18.52
CA PRO A 202 -16.26 -19.78 19.51
C PRO A 202 -15.22 -20.88 19.79
N ALA A 203 -15.52 -22.15 19.46
CA ALA A 203 -14.59 -23.25 19.66
C ALA A 203 -13.27 -23.06 18.89
N TYR A 204 -13.32 -22.36 17.75
CA TYR A 204 -12.12 -22.06 16.95
C TYR A 204 -11.11 -21.17 17.66
N LEU A 205 -11.50 -20.49 18.73
CA LEU A 205 -10.57 -19.72 19.56
C LEU A 205 -9.71 -20.61 20.48
N ALA A 206 -10.00 -21.91 20.57
CA ALA A 206 -9.28 -22.85 21.43
C ALA A 206 -9.15 -22.36 22.90
N GLY A 207 -10.22 -21.79 23.45
CA GLY A 207 -10.27 -21.26 24.82
C GLY A 207 -9.62 -19.90 25.03
N GLN A 208 -9.10 -19.26 23.97
CA GLN A 208 -8.49 -17.94 24.09
C GLN A 208 -9.53 -16.83 24.32
N LYS A 209 -9.10 -15.73 24.92
CA LYS A 209 -9.95 -14.56 25.16
C LYS A 209 -10.36 -13.90 23.85
N GLN A 210 -11.56 -13.29 23.85
CA GLN A 210 -12.06 -12.52 22.70
C GLN A 210 -11.48 -11.11 22.61
N ARG A 211 -10.81 -10.63 23.65
CA ARG A 211 -10.25 -9.27 23.73
C ARG A 211 -8.81 -9.31 24.20
N TYR A 212 -7.95 -8.67 23.41
CA TYR A 212 -6.54 -8.51 23.72
C TYR A 212 -6.11 -7.05 23.59
N THR A 213 -5.19 -6.66 24.46
CA THR A 213 -4.46 -5.40 24.41
C THR A 213 -2.99 -5.72 24.56
N ALA A 214 -2.17 -5.18 23.67
CA ALA A 214 -0.72 -5.37 23.68
C ALA A 214 -0.05 -4.04 23.39
N THR A 215 0.96 -3.68 24.20
CA THR A 215 1.85 -2.58 23.93
C THR A 215 3.23 -3.16 23.67
N GLY A 216 3.81 -2.82 22.53
CA GLY A 216 5.10 -3.31 22.08
C GLY A 216 6.15 -2.21 22.03
N VAL A 217 7.38 -2.58 22.32
CA VAL A 217 8.58 -1.78 22.05
C VAL A 217 9.55 -2.63 21.25
N GLY A 218 10.23 -2.03 20.29
CA GLY A 218 11.06 -2.84 19.40
C GLY A 218 12.22 -2.08 18.78
N ALA A 219 13.08 -2.85 18.12
CA ALA A 219 14.21 -2.37 17.33
C ALA A 219 13.98 -2.66 15.85
N ILE A 220 14.53 -1.81 15.00
CA ILE A 220 14.44 -1.92 13.54
C ILE A 220 15.83 -1.74 12.96
N LEU A 221 16.17 -2.62 12.03
CA LEU A 221 17.30 -2.46 11.11
C LEU A 221 16.75 -2.48 9.70
N GLU A 222 17.07 -1.44 8.90
CA GLU A 222 16.49 -1.26 7.57
C GLU A 222 17.55 -0.82 6.57
N TYR A 223 17.51 -1.39 5.36
CA TYR A 223 18.27 -0.92 4.21
C TYR A 223 17.30 -0.61 3.07
N ASP A 224 17.30 0.62 2.54
CA ASP A 224 16.38 1.06 1.51
C ASP A 224 17.10 1.87 0.42
N SER A 225 17.44 1.18 -0.67
CA SER A 225 18.04 1.78 -1.86
C SER A 225 17.07 1.91 -3.04
N ARG A 226 15.77 1.77 -2.80
CA ARG A 226 14.75 1.91 -3.85
C ARG A 226 14.77 3.29 -4.46
N ASP A 227 14.68 3.36 -5.76
CA ASP A 227 14.64 4.62 -6.51
C ASP A 227 13.32 5.39 -6.32
N PHE A 228 12.22 4.70 -6.00
CA PHE A 228 10.93 5.31 -5.70
C PHE A 228 10.02 4.33 -4.94
N ILE A 229 9.65 4.66 -3.71
CA ILE A 229 8.96 3.73 -2.80
C ILE A 229 7.62 3.18 -3.34
N PRO A 230 6.66 3.99 -3.88
CA PRO A 230 5.35 3.48 -4.32
C PRO A 230 5.40 2.53 -5.53
N SER A 231 6.43 2.63 -6.38
CA SER A 231 6.59 1.79 -7.58
C SER A 231 8.06 1.73 -7.98
N PRO A 232 8.86 0.91 -7.28
CA PRO A 232 10.29 0.80 -7.54
C PRO A 232 10.58 0.17 -8.90
N PHE A 233 11.58 0.70 -9.60
CA PHE A 233 12.13 0.09 -10.82
C PHE A 233 13.47 -0.57 -10.54
N ARG A 234 14.20 -0.07 -9.55
CA ARG A 234 15.52 -0.54 -9.14
C ARG A 234 15.71 -0.37 -7.64
N GLY A 235 16.63 -1.16 -7.10
CA GLY A 235 17.04 -1.08 -5.72
C GLY A 235 16.58 -2.27 -4.90
N VAL A 236 16.91 -2.21 -3.64
CA VAL A 236 16.65 -3.27 -2.66
C VAL A 236 16.06 -2.63 -1.40
N TYR A 237 15.12 -3.30 -0.80
CA TYR A 237 14.60 -2.98 0.52
C TYR A 237 14.74 -4.20 1.41
N VAL A 238 15.45 -4.08 2.52
CA VAL A 238 15.55 -5.12 3.54
C VAL A 238 15.20 -4.51 4.88
N SER A 239 14.31 -5.15 5.62
CA SER A 239 13.91 -4.70 6.96
C SER A 239 13.84 -5.89 7.91
N PHE A 240 14.48 -5.76 9.04
CA PHE A 240 14.32 -6.65 10.18
C PHE A 240 13.79 -5.84 11.36
N GLN A 241 12.66 -6.26 11.89
CA GLN A 241 12.00 -5.63 13.02
C GLN A 241 11.75 -6.66 14.10
N GLU A 242 12.22 -6.41 15.29
CA GLU A 242 11.90 -7.20 16.48
C GLU A 242 11.09 -6.37 17.47
N THR A 243 9.98 -6.92 17.95
CA THR A 243 9.07 -6.23 18.86
C THR A 243 8.82 -7.10 20.07
N LEU A 244 9.09 -6.56 21.24
CA LEU A 244 8.78 -7.16 22.53
C LEU A 244 7.48 -6.58 23.08
N PHE A 245 6.60 -7.45 23.57
CA PHE A 245 5.33 -7.10 24.22
C PHE A 245 5.40 -7.53 25.69
N PRO A 246 5.80 -6.64 26.60
CA PRO A 246 5.95 -6.98 28.01
C PRO A 246 4.60 -7.35 28.66
N LYS A 247 4.61 -8.37 29.51
CA LYS A 247 3.41 -8.84 30.26
C LYS A 247 2.65 -7.71 30.97
N GLY A 248 3.38 -6.73 31.52
CA GLY A 248 2.83 -5.63 32.30
C GLY A 248 2.14 -4.52 31.45
N LEU A 249 2.38 -4.50 30.14
CA LEU A 249 1.88 -3.47 29.22
C LEU A 249 0.72 -3.96 28.34
N GLY A 250 -0.13 -4.83 28.88
CA GLY A 250 -1.28 -5.38 28.17
C GLY A 250 -1.98 -6.48 28.97
N ASN A 251 -2.78 -7.30 28.28
CA ASN A 251 -3.53 -8.39 28.91
C ASN A 251 -3.19 -9.78 28.32
N CYS A 252 -2.05 -9.93 27.66
CA CYS A 252 -1.61 -11.16 27.00
C CYS A 252 -1.22 -12.27 27.99
N GLY A 253 -1.02 -11.93 29.28
CA GLY A 253 -0.72 -12.89 30.34
C GLY A 253 0.74 -13.26 30.47
N LYS A 254 1.56 -13.09 29.45
CA LYS A 254 2.99 -13.31 29.43
C LYS A 254 3.71 -12.29 28.53
N THR A 255 5.01 -12.19 28.64
CA THR A 255 5.84 -11.45 27.70
C THR A 255 5.91 -12.22 26.37
N LEU A 256 5.67 -11.51 25.27
CA LEU A 256 5.68 -12.04 23.91
C LEU A 256 6.73 -11.29 23.09
N TRP A 257 7.23 -11.92 22.05
CA TRP A 257 8.03 -11.26 21.03
C TRP A 257 7.53 -11.61 19.62
N ARG A 258 7.82 -10.70 18.69
CA ARG A 258 7.58 -10.89 17.25
C ARG A 258 8.78 -10.39 16.48
N ALA A 259 9.30 -11.22 15.58
CA ALA A 259 10.25 -10.83 14.57
C ALA A 259 9.56 -10.77 13.21
N THR A 260 9.77 -9.68 12.48
CA THR A 260 9.27 -9.49 11.11
C THR A 260 10.44 -9.23 10.19
N PHE A 261 10.53 -9.97 9.11
CA PHE A 261 11.55 -9.82 8.08
C PHE A 261 10.90 -9.52 6.73
N THR A 262 11.41 -8.53 6.02
CA THR A 262 11.03 -8.20 4.65
C THR A 262 12.28 -8.05 3.81
N ALA A 263 12.30 -8.63 2.61
CA ALA A 263 13.36 -8.41 1.64
C ALA A 263 12.76 -8.32 0.24
N ASP A 264 12.84 -7.13 -0.35
CA ASP A 264 12.36 -6.83 -1.68
C ASP A 264 13.54 -6.46 -2.58
N ALA A 265 13.52 -6.93 -3.82
CA ALA A 265 14.52 -6.60 -4.82
C ALA A 265 13.84 -6.23 -6.14
N TYR A 266 14.35 -5.18 -6.80
CA TYR A 266 13.78 -4.64 -8.02
C TYR A 266 14.85 -4.43 -9.06
N GLY A 267 14.60 -4.91 -10.28
CA GLY A 267 15.49 -4.74 -11.43
C GLY A 267 14.71 -4.39 -12.68
N GLN A 268 15.06 -3.27 -13.31
CA GLN A 268 14.57 -2.99 -14.66
C GLN A 268 15.35 -3.83 -15.65
N ILE A 269 14.71 -4.87 -16.21
CA ILE A 269 15.35 -5.86 -17.09
C ILE A 269 15.32 -5.43 -18.57
N TRP A 270 14.32 -4.64 -18.98
CA TRP A 270 14.24 -3.97 -20.28
C TRP A 270 13.39 -2.69 -20.20
N LYS A 271 13.23 -2.00 -21.31
CA LYS A 271 12.43 -0.76 -21.37
C LYS A 271 10.97 -1.02 -20.99
N GLY A 272 10.54 -0.50 -19.84
CA GLY A 272 9.18 -0.66 -19.32
C GLY A 272 8.92 -1.99 -18.62
N GLY A 273 9.92 -2.89 -18.55
CA GLY A 273 9.83 -4.17 -17.84
C GLY A 273 10.62 -4.13 -16.53
N VAL A 274 9.97 -4.46 -15.40
CA VAL A 274 10.57 -4.54 -14.07
C VAL A 274 10.32 -5.93 -13.50
N LEU A 275 11.37 -6.61 -13.08
CA LEU A 275 11.28 -7.82 -12.27
C LEU A 275 11.39 -7.41 -10.80
N ALA A 276 10.41 -7.81 -10.00
CA ALA A 276 10.36 -7.57 -8.57
C ALA A 276 10.26 -8.90 -7.82
N ALA A 277 10.99 -9.04 -6.73
CA ALA A 277 10.93 -10.19 -5.83
C ALA A 277 10.67 -9.72 -4.41
N ASP A 278 9.86 -10.46 -3.66
CA ASP A 278 9.51 -10.19 -2.25
C ASP A 278 9.61 -11.47 -1.45
N LEU A 279 10.30 -11.37 -0.31
CA LEU A 279 10.34 -12.37 0.75
C LEU A 279 9.86 -11.71 2.03
N TYR A 280 8.88 -12.30 2.66
CA TYR A 280 8.31 -11.82 3.91
C TYR A 280 8.17 -12.96 4.91
N ALA A 281 8.60 -12.73 6.13
CA ALA A 281 8.47 -13.70 7.21
C ALA A 281 8.03 -13.01 8.51
N VAL A 282 7.22 -13.72 9.27
CA VAL A 282 6.79 -13.35 10.62
C VAL A 282 7.01 -14.54 11.53
N PHE A 283 7.69 -14.30 12.64
CA PHE A 283 7.91 -15.29 13.70
C PHE A 283 7.42 -14.71 15.02
N ASN A 284 6.68 -15.48 15.77
CA ASN A 284 6.13 -15.09 17.06
C ASN A 284 6.57 -16.06 18.15
N SER A 285 6.60 -15.58 19.39
CA SER A 285 6.78 -16.45 20.55
C SER A 285 5.61 -17.40 20.74
N ASP A 286 5.84 -18.53 21.38
CA ASP A 286 4.79 -19.50 21.72
C ASP A 286 3.67 -18.88 22.54
N GLY A 287 2.41 -19.27 22.23
CA GLY A 287 1.20 -18.80 22.89
C GLY A 287 0.88 -17.33 22.60
N THR A 288 1.31 -16.84 21.46
CA THR A 288 0.84 -15.56 20.91
C THR A 288 -0.68 -15.61 20.74
N PRO A 289 -1.42 -14.58 21.21
CA PRO A 289 -2.87 -14.51 21.08
C PRO A 289 -3.33 -14.50 19.63
N TRP A 290 -4.51 -15.09 19.37
CA TRP A 290 -5.09 -15.23 18.03
C TRP A 290 -5.10 -13.92 17.19
N PRO A 291 -5.33 -12.72 17.74
CA PRO A 291 -5.32 -11.51 16.92
C PRO A 291 -3.93 -11.11 16.42
N MET A 292 -2.89 -11.59 17.13
CA MET A 292 -1.49 -11.28 16.86
C MET A 292 -0.81 -12.33 16.01
N LEU A 293 -1.44 -13.46 15.70
CA LEU A 293 -0.89 -14.51 14.85
C LEU A 293 -0.63 -14.02 13.42
N ALA A 294 0.29 -14.68 12.72
CA ALA A 294 0.56 -14.44 11.33
C ALA A 294 -0.63 -14.88 10.46
N ARG A 295 -1.13 -13.99 9.60
CA ARG A 295 -2.32 -14.20 8.77
C ARG A 295 -1.95 -14.13 7.30
N MET A 296 -1.96 -15.26 6.61
CA MET A 296 -1.63 -15.32 5.19
C MET A 296 -2.77 -14.80 4.32
N GLY A 297 -2.42 -14.16 3.20
CA GLY A 297 -3.38 -13.61 2.23
C GLY A 297 -3.50 -12.09 2.29
N GLY A 298 -4.31 -11.55 1.41
CA GLY A 298 -4.60 -10.12 1.36
C GLY A 298 -4.24 -9.46 0.03
N GLY A 299 -4.05 -8.15 0.06
CA GLY A 299 -3.86 -7.34 -1.13
C GLY A 299 -2.42 -7.19 -1.61
N GLN A 300 -1.44 -7.57 -0.81
CA GLN A 300 -0.01 -7.43 -1.13
C GLN A 300 0.64 -8.78 -1.40
N ARG A 301 0.49 -9.72 -0.49
CA ARG A 301 1.09 -11.06 -0.54
C ARG A 301 0.01 -12.13 -0.60
N MET A 302 0.29 -13.25 -1.25
CA MET A 302 -0.64 -14.36 -1.40
C MET A 302 -2.03 -13.91 -1.90
N ARG A 303 -2.02 -13.06 -2.93
CA ARG A 303 -3.20 -12.45 -3.55
C ARG A 303 -4.15 -13.54 -4.08
N GLY A 304 -5.45 -13.41 -3.79
CA GLY A 304 -6.47 -14.44 -4.08
C GLY A 304 -6.85 -15.31 -2.90
N TYR A 305 -6.01 -15.37 -1.84
CA TYR A 305 -6.43 -15.93 -0.57
C TYR A 305 -7.16 -14.89 0.29
N TYR A 306 -8.19 -15.33 1.00
CA TYR A 306 -8.78 -14.54 2.07
C TYR A 306 -7.74 -14.37 3.18
N GLN A 307 -7.46 -13.12 3.59
CA GLN A 307 -6.49 -12.84 4.66
C GLN A 307 -6.94 -13.45 5.98
N GLY A 308 -6.15 -14.37 6.51
CA GLY A 308 -6.44 -15.08 7.75
C GLY A 308 -7.20 -16.39 7.57
N ARG A 309 -7.43 -16.87 6.34
CA ARG A 309 -7.89 -18.24 6.14
C ARG A 309 -6.86 -19.24 6.67
N TYR A 310 -5.60 -19.02 6.35
CA TYR A 310 -4.48 -19.74 6.93
C TYR A 310 -3.80 -18.82 7.92
N THR A 311 -3.88 -19.17 9.19
CA THR A 311 -3.38 -18.38 10.32
C THR A 311 -2.65 -19.30 11.26
N ASP A 312 -1.39 -18.97 11.58
CA ASP A 312 -0.61 -19.73 12.56
C ASP A 312 0.36 -18.79 13.28
N ASN A 313 1.16 -19.34 14.16
CA ASN A 313 2.14 -18.58 14.90
C ASN A 313 3.14 -17.89 13.97
N ASP A 314 3.69 -18.62 13.02
CA ASP A 314 4.73 -18.19 12.10
C ASP A 314 4.24 -18.26 10.64
N MET A 315 4.88 -17.47 9.78
CA MET A 315 4.58 -17.44 8.35
C MET A 315 5.80 -17.05 7.54
N ILE A 316 5.97 -17.69 6.38
CA ILE A 316 6.91 -17.27 5.34
C ILE A 316 6.16 -17.20 4.01
N THR A 317 6.40 -16.14 3.25
CA THR A 317 5.87 -15.97 1.89
C THR A 317 6.96 -15.49 0.97
N VAL A 318 6.96 -15.97 -0.27
CA VAL A 318 7.86 -15.53 -1.34
C VAL A 318 7.04 -15.30 -2.60
N GLN A 319 7.35 -14.24 -3.35
CA GLN A 319 6.73 -13.99 -4.63
C GLN A 319 7.68 -13.25 -5.58
N VAL A 320 7.48 -13.49 -6.86
CA VAL A 320 8.17 -12.78 -7.95
C VAL A 320 7.10 -12.22 -8.88
N GLU A 321 7.25 -10.96 -9.27
CA GLU A 321 6.31 -10.24 -10.12
C GLU A 321 7.05 -9.58 -11.28
N LEU A 322 6.58 -9.84 -12.49
CA LEU A 322 7.02 -9.12 -13.68
C LEU A 322 5.98 -8.04 -14.01
N ARG A 323 6.40 -6.80 -13.98
CA ARG A 323 5.62 -5.61 -14.33
C ARG A 323 6.03 -5.13 -15.70
N GLN A 324 5.07 -4.89 -16.58
CA GLN A 324 5.32 -4.42 -17.94
C GLN A 324 4.46 -3.21 -18.24
N ARG A 325 5.08 -2.09 -18.62
CA ARG A 325 4.39 -0.97 -19.27
C ARG A 325 4.11 -1.36 -20.73
N ILE A 326 2.84 -1.33 -21.12
CA ILE A 326 2.40 -1.69 -22.47
C ILE A 326 2.30 -0.44 -23.35
N TRP A 327 1.55 0.55 -22.87
CA TRP A 327 1.27 1.73 -23.67
C TRP A 327 0.95 2.94 -22.78
N ARG A 328 1.66 4.06 -22.99
CA ARG A 328 1.47 5.32 -22.23
C ARG A 328 1.37 5.07 -20.71
N ARG A 329 0.15 5.14 -20.15
CA ARG A 329 -0.17 4.96 -18.73
C ARG A 329 -0.71 3.58 -18.37
N ILE A 330 -0.76 2.68 -19.36
CA ILE A 330 -1.31 1.33 -19.17
C ILE A 330 -0.18 0.33 -19.10
N GLY A 331 -0.25 -0.56 -18.15
CA GLY A 331 0.65 -1.69 -17.95
C GLY A 331 -0.08 -2.91 -17.46
N CYS A 332 0.65 -3.99 -17.34
CA CYS A 332 0.20 -5.23 -16.71
C CYS A 332 1.27 -5.78 -15.77
N ALA A 333 0.87 -6.72 -14.94
CA ALA A 333 1.78 -7.52 -14.13
C ALA A 333 1.33 -8.97 -14.13
N VAL A 334 2.30 -9.87 -14.01
CA VAL A 334 2.08 -11.29 -13.75
C VAL A 334 2.98 -11.70 -12.58
N TRP A 335 2.50 -12.58 -11.73
CA TRP A 335 3.28 -13.03 -10.57
C TRP A 335 3.08 -14.49 -10.29
N GLY A 336 4.07 -15.06 -9.61
CA GLY A 336 4.03 -16.37 -9.01
C GLY A 336 4.70 -16.33 -7.63
N GLY A 337 4.24 -17.16 -6.73
CA GLY A 337 4.75 -17.20 -5.37
C GLY A 337 4.23 -18.39 -4.59
N ALA A 338 4.67 -18.46 -3.34
CA ALA A 338 4.27 -19.50 -2.40
C ALA A 338 4.28 -18.94 -0.97
N GLY A 339 3.50 -19.55 -0.10
CA GLY A 339 3.47 -19.21 1.32
C GLY A 339 3.16 -20.42 2.19
N ASN A 340 3.67 -20.36 3.42
CA ASN A 340 3.46 -21.39 4.42
C ASN A 340 3.17 -20.74 5.76
N VAL A 341 2.26 -21.31 6.54
CA VAL A 341 2.00 -20.98 7.94
C VAL A 341 2.28 -22.20 8.79
N PHE A 342 2.94 -22.02 9.92
CA PHE A 342 3.38 -23.11 10.76
C PHE A 342 3.45 -22.68 12.23
N PRO A 343 3.35 -23.65 13.19
CA PRO A 343 3.31 -23.32 14.62
C PRO A 343 4.69 -22.94 15.19
N SER A 344 5.79 -23.38 14.58
CA SER A 344 7.16 -23.04 14.92
C SER A 344 8.11 -23.45 13.80
N LEU A 345 9.30 -22.86 13.72
CA LEU A 345 10.29 -23.18 12.69
C LEU A 345 10.68 -24.67 12.66
N SER A 346 10.73 -25.31 13.82
CA SER A 346 11.00 -26.77 13.94
C SER A 346 9.86 -27.66 13.40
N ARG A 347 8.68 -27.10 13.21
CA ARG A 347 7.50 -27.80 12.66
C ARG A 347 7.13 -27.31 11.26
N PHE A 348 8.07 -26.67 10.58
CA PHE A 348 7.89 -26.28 9.19
C PHE A 348 7.74 -27.52 8.29
N ASP A 349 6.69 -27.57 7.49
CA ASP A 349 6.39 -28.68 6.58
C ASP A 349 6.20 -28.18 5.16
N TRP A 350 7.09 -28.56 4.25
CA TRP A 350 7.02 -28.19 2.84
C TRP A 350 5.73 -28.66 2.15
N SER A 351 5.12 -29.76 2.60
CA SER A 351 3.88 -30.29 2.03
C SER A 351 2.67 -29.37 2.25
N GLN A 352 2.75 -28.45 3.21
CA GLN A 352 1.74 -27.46 3.56
C GLN A 352 1.93 -26.13 2.81
N THR A 353 2.94 -26.04 1.96
CA THR A 353 3.18 -24.84 1.16
C THR A 353 2.08 -24.62 0.14
N LEU A 354 1.55 -23.41 0.12
CA LEU A 354 0.44 -22.99 -0.71
C LEU A 354 0.95 -22.14 -1.88
N PRO A 355 0.59 -22.50 -3.14
CA PRO A 355 0.97 -21.71 -4.32
C PRO A 355 0.12 -20.45 -4.44
N ASN A 356 0.69 -19.40 -5.04
CA ASN A 356 -0.01 -18.19 -5.43
C ASN A 356 0.47 -17.73 -6.80
N TYR A 357 -0.44 -17.39 -7.71
CA TYR A 357 -0.12 -16.81 -9.00
C TYR A 357 -1.27 -15.95 -9.50
N GLY A 358 -1.01 -15.12 -10.48
CA GLY A 358 -2.05 -14.27 -11.04
C GLY A 358 -1.54 -13.27 -12.05
N ALA A 359 -2.48 -12.44 -12.51
CA ALA A 359 -2.22 -11.36 -13.43
C ALA A 359 -3.03 -10.12 -13.03
N GLY A 360 -2.56 -8.95 -13.46
CA GLY A 360 -3.24 -7.70 -13.15
C GLY A 360 -2.95 -6.61 -14.16
N LEU A 361 -3.86 -5.65 -14.21
CA LEU A 361 -3.72 -4.42 -14.98
C LEU A 361 -3.16 -3.30 -14.09
N ARG A 362 -2.46 -2.39 -14.71
CA ARG A 362 -1.90 -1.19 -14.10
C ARG A 362 -2.36 0.02 -14.88
N TRP A 363 -2.85 1.03 -14.18
CA TRP A 363 -3.13 2.32 -14.74
C TRP A 363 -2.41 3.40 -13.93
N GLU A 364 -1.43 4.05 -14.56
CA GLU A 364 -0.66 5.12 -13.95
C GLU A 364 -1.52 6.40 -13.83
N LEU A 365 -1.99 6.70 -12.61
CA LEU A 365 -2.72 7.94 -12.31
C LEU A 365 -1.80 9.16 -12.30
N LYS A 366 -0.70 9.05 -11.56
CA LYS A 366 0.41 9.98 -11.47
C LYS A 366 1.69 9.27 -11.84
N LYS A 367 2.76 10.00 -12.10
CA LYS A 367 4.08 9.40 -12.35
C LYS A 367 4.42 8.39 -11.26
N ARG A 368 4.48 7.12 -11.65
CA ARG A 368 4.80 5.96 -10.79
C ARG A 368 3.82 5.72 -9.62
N VAL A 369 2.59 6.22 -9.71
CA VAL A 369 1.49 5.88 -8.81
C VAL A 369 0.41 5.19 -9.62
N ASN A 370 0.26 3.89 -9.42
CA ASN A 370 -0.59 3.02 -10.22
C ASN A 370 -1.89 2.68 -9.49
N VAL A 371 -3.02 2.70 -10.20
CA VAL A 371 -4.20 1.91 -9.84
C VAL A 371 -3.95 0.50 -10.33
N ARG A 372 -4.13 -0.45 -9.46
CA ARG A 372 -3.85 -1.86 -9.66
C ARG A 372 -5.13 -2.67 -9.59
N LEU A 373 -5.36 -3.46 -10.63
CA LEU A 373 -6.48 -4.37 -10.76
C LEU A 373 -5.92 -5.78 -10.92
N ASP A 374 -5.93 -6.56 -9.85
CA ASP A 374 -5.32 -7.89 -9.80
C ASP A 374 -6.38 -8.99 -9.71
N TYR A 375 -6.13 -10.12 -10.36
CA TYR A 375 -6.85 -11.36 -10.14
C TYR A 375 -5.85 -12.46 -9.77
N GLY A 376 -5.93 -12.89 -8.50
CA GLY A 376 -5.02 -13.88 -7.95
C GLY A 376 -5.68 -15.24 -7.79
N PHE A 377 -4.87 -16.29 -7.96
CA PHE A 377 -5.24 -17.68 -7.79
C PHE A 377 -4.40 -18.33 -6.69
N GLY A 378 -5.02 -19.24 -5.96
CA GLY A 378 -4.40 -20.08 -4.98
C GLY A 378 -5.02 -21.47 -4.96
N LYS A 379 -4.61 -22.33 -4.01
CA LYS A 379 -5.17 -23.66 -3.86
C LYS A 379 -6.66 -23.58 -3.49
N LYS A 380 -7.55 -23.97 -4.41
CA LYS A 380 -9.01 -23.93 -4.25
C LYS A 380 -9.56 -22.54 -3.87
N THR A 381 -8.93 -21.47 -4.34
CA THR A 381 -9.37 -20.10 -4.08
C THR A 381 -8.89 -19.16 -5.18
N SER A 382 -9.65 -18.11 -5.42
CA SER A 382 -9.24 -17.00 -6.25
C SER A 382 -9.86 -15.71 -5.73
N GLY A 383 -9.36 -14.57 -6.15
CA GLY A 383 -9.91 -13.29 -5.71
C GLY A 383 -9.46 -12.14 -6.58
N PHE A 384 -10.37 -11.18 -6.69
CA PHE A 384 -10.16 -9.91 -7.34
C PHE A 384 -9.73 -8.85 -6.31
N LEU A 385 -8.85 -7.96 -6.72
CA LEU A 385 -8.30 -6.90 -5.86
C LEU A 385 -8.20 -5.61 -6.65
N LEU A 386 -8.67 -4.52 -6.06
CA LEU A 386 -8.49 -3.16 -6.57
C LEU A 386 -7.74 -2.35 -5.52
N ASN A 387 -6.56 -1.86 -5.86
CA ASN A 387 -5.68 -1.13 -4.96
C ASN A 387 -4.93 0.00 -5.67
N ILE A 388 -4.29 0.86 -4.89
CA ILE A 388 -3.37 1.90 -5.36
C ILE A 388 -1.95 1.49 -4.97
N ASN A 389 -0.97 1.87 -5.78
CA ASN A 389 0.45 1.51 -5.74
C ASN A 389 0.70 0.03 -6.09
N GLU A 390 1.96 -0.36 -6.16
CA GLU A 390 2.34 -1.75 -6.40
C GLU A 390 2.15 -2.62 -5.15
N ALA A 391 2.27 -3.95 -5.29
CA ALA A 391 2.01 -4.87 -4.20
C ALA A 391 3.09 -4.83 -3.12
N PHE A 392 4.34 -4.56 -3.53
CA PHE A 392 5.53 -4.47 -2.70
C PHE A 392 6.59 -3.65 -3.41
#